data_263c3f4182fc02ea0aadd18d0fd2245f
#
_entry.id   263c3f4182fc02ea0aadd18d0fd2245f
#
_cell.length_a   1.000
_cell.length_b   1.000
_cell.length_c   1.000
_cell.angle_alpha   90.00
_cell.angle_beta   90.00
_cell.angle_gamma   90.00
#
_symmetry.space_group_name_H-M   'P 1'
#
loop_
_entity.id
_entity.type
_entity.pdbx_description
1 polymer ?
#
loop_
_entity_poly.entity_id
_entity_poly.type
_entity_poly.pdbx_seq_one_letter_code
_entity_poly.pdbx_strand_id
1 'polypeptide(L)'
;MSNFNNNAYQSLVADLIGDTFYKDTSVSGRISFVRKYAEVVIRKILDINPNKAVTLGAKNIQNRIKNLPNHEFIEAAVETVRGKGNQSTHTQYLEGFDSEDFDNVVDGLFDMLSYLLISYFEKYEFGSRNDVLYSFSMLPPIIRYKVLSFLYKKYPDNISVIDKLVLATVKAFSVDEATEWVEREKNA
;
A
#
# COMPACT_ATOMS: atom_id res chain seq x y z
N MET A 1 18.09 -13.86 -3.76
CA MET A 1 17.23 -12.94 -4.55
C MET A 1 15.88 -13.60 -4.72
N SER A 2 14.82 -12.90 -4.37
CA SER A 2 13.47 -13.46 -4.36
C SER A 2 12.99 -13.83 -5.77
N ASN A 3 12.35 -15.00 -5.89
CA ASN A 3 11.78 -15.53 -7.15
C ASN A 3 10.56 -14.71 -7.68
N PHE A 4 10.42 -13.44 -7.28
CA PHE A 4 9.31 -12.58 -7.69
C PHE A 4 9.49 -11.95 -9.07
N ASN A 5 10.63 -12.21 -9.75
CA ASN A 5 10.96 -11.62 -11.05
C ASN A 5 10.78 -12.63 -12.19
N ASN A 6 9.79 -13.51 -12.09
CA ASN A 6 9.43 -14.41 -13.18
C ASN A 6 8.15 -13.91 -13.89
N ASN A 7 8.03 -14.27 -15.18
CA ASN A 7 6.91 -13.82 -16.03
C ASN A 7 5.55 -14.26 -15.48
N ALA A 8 5.45 -15.46 -14.91
CA ALA A 8 4.20 -15.98 -14.35
C ALA A 8 3.71 -15.14 -13.16
N TYR A 9 4.63 -14.70 -12.30
CA TYR A 9 4.29 -13.82 -11.18
C TYR A 9 3.90 -12.43 -11.64
N GLN A 10 4.57 -11.88 -12.65
CA GLN A 10 4.23 -10.59 -13.26
C GLN A 10 2.85 -10.65 -13.93
N SER A 11 2.53 -11.73 -14.66
CA SER A 11 1.19 -11.92 -15.23
C SER A 11 0.11 -11.99 -14.15
N LEU A 12 0.33 -12.76 -13.08
CA LEU A 12 -0.60 -12.82 -11.95
C LEU A 12 -0.87 -11.43 -11.36
N VAL A 13 0.17 -10.62 -11.16
CA VAL A 13 0.00 -9.25 -10.63
C VAL A 13 -0.78 -8.37 -11.61
N ALA A 14 -0.49 -8.45 -12.90
CA ALA A 14 -1.20 -7.69 -13.93
C ALA A 14 -2.69 -8.07 -13.99
N ASP A 15 -3.01 -9.38 -13.95
CA ASP A 15 -4.38 -9.88 -13.92
C ASP A 15 -5.12 -9.39 -12.68
N LEU A 16 -4.49 -9.47 -11.49
CA LEU A 16 -5.10 -9.00 -10.24
C LEU A 16 -5.36 -7.49 -10.25
N ILE A 17 -4.48 -6.68 -10.84
CA ILE A 17 -4.70 -5.25 -11.01
C ILE A 17 -5.88 -5.01 -11.96
N GLY A 18 -5.89 -5.69 -13.11
CA GLY A 18 -6.99 -5.60 -14.08
C GLY A 18 -8.34 -5.93 -13.45
N ASP A 19 -8.44 -7.09 -12.78
CA ASP A 19 -9.67 -7.56 -12.13
C ASP A 19 -10.13 -6.63 -11.00
N THR A 20 -9.20 -6.10 -10.21
CA THR A 20 -9.51 -5.18 -9.08
C THR A 20 -10.19 -3.91 -9.57
N PHE A 21 -9.74 -3.34 -10.68
CA PHE A 21 -10.20 -2.04 -11.17
C PHE A 21 -11.18 -2.13 -12.34
N TYR A 22 -11.57 -3.34 -12.74
CA TYR A 22 -12.55 -3.53 -13.81
C TYR A 22 -13.95 -3.13 -13.35
N LYS A 23 -14.54 -2.13 -14.02
CA LYS A 23 -15.76 -1.46 -13.58
C LYS A 23 -17.03 -2.33 -13.66
N ASP A 24 -17.04 -3.34 -14.54
CA ASP A 24 -18.20 -4.23 -14.72
C ASP A 24 -18.23 -5.38 -13.68
N THR A 25 -17.22 -5.48 -12.84
CA THR A 25 -17.21 -6.42 -11.71
C THR A 25 -17.95 -5.81 -10.53
N SER A 26 -18.74 -6.62 -9.81
CA SER A 26 -19.41 -6.19 -8.58
C SER A 26 -18.41 -5.69 -7.53
N VAL A 27 -18.84 -4.80 -6.66
CA VAL A 27 -17.98 -4.26 -5.57
C VAL A 27 -17.42 -5.40 -4.73
N SER A 28 -18.25 -6.38 -4.35
CA SER A 28 -17.80 -7.57 -3.62
C SER A 28 -16.72 -8.36 -4.37
N GLY A 29 -16.88 -8.54 -5.68
CA GLY A 29 -15.87 -9.19 -6.53
C GLY A 29 -14.55 -8.43 -6.54
N ARG A 30 -14.60 -7.12 -6.69
CA ARG A 30 -13.41 -6.24 -6.67
C ARG A 30 -12.69 -6.29 -5.31
N ILE A 31 -13.42 -6.25 -4.20
CA ILE A 31 -12.85 -6.43 -2.84
C ILE A 31 -12.15 -7.79 -2.71
N SER A 32 -12.73 -8.85 -3.25
CA SER A 32 -12.09 -10.18 -3.27
C SER A 32 -10.77 -10.19 -4.06
N PHE A 33 -10.69 -9.45 -5.16
CA PHE A 33 -9.44 -9.30 -5.92
C PHE A 33 -8.40 -8.46 -5.17
N VAL A 34 -8.80 -7.36 -4.51
CA VAL A 34 -7.90 -6.60 -3.63
C VAL A 34 -7.28 -7.51 -2.57
N ARG A 35 -8.08 -8.37 -1.94
CA ARG A 35 -7.58 -9.32 -0.95
C ARG A 35 -6.54 -10.28 -1.54
N LYS A 36 -6.79 -10.86 -2.73
CA LYS A 36 -5.83 -11.73 -3.40
C LYS A 36 -4.52 -10.97 -3.72
N TYR A 37 -4.64 -9.72 -4.13
CA TYR A 37 -3.48 -8.87 -4.38
C TYR A 37 -2.70 -8.59 -3.08
N ALA A 38 -3.39 -8.31 -1.99
CA ALA A 38 -2.76 -8.13 -0.68
C ALA A 38 -1.98 -9.37 -0.22
N GLU A 39 -2.46 -10.59 -0.50
CA GLU A 39 -1.71 -11.82 -0.24
C GLU A 39 -0.41 -11.89 -1.05
N VAL A 40 -0.40 -11.40 -2.29
CA VAL A 40 0.80 -11.27 -3.12
C VAL A 40 1.78 -10.27 -2.50
N VAL A 41 1.28 -9.11 -2.06
CA VAL A 41 2.10 -8.07 -1.42
C VAL A 41 2.71 -8.57 -0.10
N ILE A 42 1.94 -9.27 0.74
CA ILE A 42 2.45 -9.86 1.99
C ILE A 42 3.52 -10.92 1.73
N ARG A 43 3.37 -11.75 0.69
CA ARG A 43 4.47 -12.67 0.31
C ARG A 43 5.76 -11.90 0.05
N LYS A 44 5.67 -10.77 -0.64
CA LYS A 44 6.83 -9.93 -0.94
C LYS A 44 7.42 -9.29 0.32
N ILE A 45 6.59 -8.70 1.17
CA ILE A 45 7.01 -8.05 2.41
C ILE A 45 7.72 -9.04 3.35
N LEU A 46 7.15 -10.25 3.50
CA LEU A 46 7.66 -11.27 4.40
C LEU A 46 8.72 -12.19 3.75
N ASP A 47 9.13 -11.93 2.51
CA ASP A 47 10.03 -12.77 1.71
C ASP A 47 9.63 -14.27 1.75
N ILE A 48 8.33 -14.52 1.53
CA ILE A 48 7.78 -15.88 1.43
C ILE A 48 7.89 -16.33 -0.03
N ASN A 49 8.28 -17.59 -0.25
CA ASN A 49 8.35 -18.15 -1.59
C ASN A 49 7.02 -17.92 -2.35
N PRO A 50 7.05 -17.39 -3.59
CA PRO A 50 5.86 -17.08 -4.38
C PRO A 50 4.86 -18.24 -4.53
N ASN A 51 5.35 -19.47 -4.51
CA ASN A 51 4.53 -20.68 -4.66
C ASN A 51 3.87 -21.13 -3.34
N LYS A 52 4.18 -20.50 -2.20
CA LYS A 52 3.53 -20.82 -0.93
C LYS A 52 2.22 -20.07 -0.79
N ALA A 53 1.19 -20.78 -0.34
CA ALA A 53 -0.06 -20.14 0.04
C ALA A 53 0.16 -19.21 1.24
N VAL A 54 -0.47 -18.04 1.17
CA VAL A 54 -0.53 -17.06 2.26
C VAL A 54 -1.99 -16.76 2.51
N THR A 55 -2.38 -16.81 3.78
CA THR A 55 -3.69 -16.37 4.23
C THR A 55 -3.48 -15.23 5.22
N LEU A 56 -4.04 -14.05 4.94
CA LEU A 56 -3.80 -12.83 5.75
C LEU A 56 -4.13 -13.01 7.23
N GLY A 57 -5.14 -13.83 7.55
CA GLY A 57 -5.56 -14.11 8.92
C GLY A 57 -4.83 -15.27 9.61
N ALA A 58 -3.90 -15.96 8.93
CA ALA A 58 -3.19 -17.07 9.55
C ALA A 58 -2.24 -16.61 10.67
N LYS A 59 -2.28 -17.29 11.82
CA LYS A 59 -1.52 -16.91 13.02
C LYS A 59 -0.01 -16.72 12.78
N ASN A 60 0.57 -17.59 11.97
CA ASN A 60 1.98 -17.51 11.60
C ASN A 60 2.29 -16.27 10.74
N ILE A 61 1.37 -15.84 9.87
CA ILE A 61 1.52 -14.61 9.07
C ILE A 61 1.39 -13.38 9.97
N GLN A 62 0.36 -13.33 10.81
CA GLN A 62 0.15 -12.25 11.77
C GLN A 62 1.36 -12.07 12.72
N ASN A 63 1.90 -13.15 13.25
CA ASN A 63 3.08 -13.10 14.11
C ASN A 63 4.32 -12.57 13.35
N ARG A 64 4.48 -12.92 12.08
CA ARG A 64 5.59 -12.39 11.27
C ARG A 64 5.43 -10.91 10.99
N ILE A 65 4.21 -10.43 10.73
CA ILE A 65 3.91 -9.00 10.55
C ILE A 65 4.28 -8.22 11.82
N LYS A 66 3.86 -8.69 13.00
CA LYS A 66 4.18 -8.08 14.31
C LYS A 66 5.67 -7.95 14.60
N ASN A 67 6.49 -8.76 13.97
CA ASN A 67 7.95 -8.71 14.13
C ASN A 67 8.65 -7.82 13.09
N LEU A 68 7.88 -7.15 12.20
CA LEU A 68 8.44 -6.22 11.23
C LEU A 68 8.75 -4.85 11.88
N PRO A 69 9.76 -4.11 11.39
CA PRO A 69 9.92 -2.71 11.74
C PRO A 69 8.65 -1.92 11.34
N ASN A 70 8.22 -0.98 12.18
CA ASN A 70 7.00 -0.18 11.95
C ASN A 70 5.75 -1.03 11.65
N HIS A 71 5.63 -2.17 12.32
CA HIS A 71 4.55 -3.14 12.07
C HIS A 71 3.16 -2.53 12.25
N GLU A 72 3.01 -1.54 13.13
CA GLU A 72 1.73 -0.85 13.39
C GLU A 72 1.13 -0.25 12.11
N PHE A 73 2.00 0.30 11.24
CA PHE A 73 1.58 0.86 9.96
C PHE A 73 0.93 -0.19 9.04
N ILE A 74 1.54 -1.37 8.95
CA ILE A 74 1.05 -2.44 8.06
C ILE A 74 -0.04 -3.30 8.70
N GLU A 75 -0.07 -3.44 10.03
CA GLU A 75 -1.08 -4.24 10.73
C GLU A 75 -2.48 -3.71 10.49
N ALA A 76 -2.70 -2.40 10.63
CA ALA A 76 -3.98 -1.76 10.36
C ALA A 76 -4.44 -1.98 8.91
N ALA A 77 -3.54 -1.82 7.95
CA ALA A 77 -3.82 -2.03 6.53
C ALA A 77 -4.23 -3.48 6.22
N VAL A 78 -3.48 -4.45 6.75
CA VAL A 78 -3.79 -5.89 6.59
C VAL A 78 -5.12 -6.25 7.22
N GLU A 79 -5.45 -5.68 8.38
CA GLU A 79 -6.72 -5.96 9.05
C GLU A 79 -7.92 -5.42 8.27
N THR A 80 -7.81 -4.21 7.72
CA THR A 80 -8.85 -3.62 6.85
C THR A 80 -9.12 -4.51 5.64
N VAL A 81 -8.07 -4.87 4.90
CA VAL A 81 -8.18 -5.73 3.71
C VAL A 81 -8.70 -7.13 4.07
N ARG A 82 -8.23 -7.70 5.17
CA ARG A 82 -8.65 -9.01 5.65
C ARG A 82 -10.12 -9.03 6.05
N GLY A 83 -10.54 -8.04 6.85
CA GLY A 83 -11.91 -7.97 7.39
C GLY A 83 -12.95 -7.91 6.27
N LYS A 84 -12.87 -6.90 5.42
CA LYS A 84 -13.80 -6.74 4.28
C LYS A 84 -13.64 -7.85 3.24
N GLY A 85 -12.42 -8.29 2.96
CA GLY A 85 -12.14 -9.38 2.03
C GLY A 85 -12.69 -10.73 2.51
N ASN A 86 -12.74 -11.01 3.81
CA ASN A 86 -13.41 -12.18 4.35
C ASN A 86 -14.94 -12.08 4.14
N GLN A 87 -15.52 -10.93 4.48
CA GLN A 87 -16.95 -10.70 4.30
C GLN A 87 -17.37 -10.88 2.84
N SER A 88 -16.60 -10.34 1.88
CA SER A 88 -16.91 -10.44 0.45
C SER A 88 -16.86 -11.86 -0.12
N THR A 89 -16.24 -12.81 0.57
CA THR A 89 -16.11 -14.22 0.13
C THR A 89 -17.12 -15.15 0.81
N HIS A 90 -17.86 -14.68 1.82
CA HIS A 90 -18.82 -15.49 2.56
C HIS A 90 -20.26 -15.12 2.22
N THR A 91 -21.05 -16.10 1.75
CA THR A 91 -22.45 -15.93 1.33
C THR A 91 -23.43 -15.60 2.47
N GLN A 92 -23.00 -15.70 3.71
CA GLN A 92 -23.81 -15.36 4.90
C GLN A 92 -23.93 -13.84 5.11
N TYR A 93 -23.10 -13.03 4.47
CA TYR A 93 -23.19 -11.57 4.51
C TYR A 93 -24.18 -11.12 3.43
N LEU A 94 -25.42 -10.87 3.83
CA LEU A 94 -26.51 -10.45 2.95
C LEU A 94 -26.49 -8.94 2.65
N GLU A 95 -25.80 -8.15 3.49
CA GLU A 95 -25.60 -6.73 3.26
C GLU A 95 -24.63 -6.55 2.10
N GLY A 96 -25.02 -5.71 1.13
CA GLY A 96 -24.18 -5.38 -0.02
C GLY A 96 -22.98 -4.55 0.40
N PHE A 97 -21.94 -4.56 -0.44
CA PHE A 97 -20.80 -3.66 -0.33
C PHE A 97 -21.04 -2.44 -1.21
N ASP A 98 -20.69 -1.27 -0.73
CA ASP A 98 -20.74 0.00 -1.46
C ASP A 98 -19.34 0.45 -1.97
N SER A 99 -19.30 1.62 -2.60
CA SER A 99 -18.05 2.19 -3.11
C SER A 99 -17.10 2.58 -1.99
N GLU A 100 -17.60 3.02 -0.84
CA GLU A 100 -16.77 3.40 0.32
C GLU A 100 -16.05 2.17 0.91
N ASP A 101 -16.72 1.03 0.98
CA ASP A 101 -16.10 -0.24 1.37
C ASP A 101 -14.93 -0.61 0.45
N PHE A 102 -15.12 -0.43 -0.87
CA PHE A 102 -14.07 -0.71 -1.84
C PHE A 102 -12.91 0.28 -1.69
N ASP A 103 -13.18 1.57 -1.58
CA ASP A 103 -12.17 2.61 -1.46
C ASP A 103 -11.32 2.40 -0.19
N ASN A 104 -11.94 2.04 0.93
CA ASN A 104 -11.25 1.70 2.18
C ASN A 104 -10.31 0.50 2.03
N VAL A 105 -10.73 -0.54 1.31
CA VAL A 105 -9.91 -1.73 1.08
C VAL A 105 -8.74 -1.44 0.12
N VAL A 106 -8.99 -0.62 -0.91
CA VAL A 106 -7.93 -0.16 -1.83
C VAL A 106 -6.93 0.72 -1.11
N ASP A 107 -7.39 1.60 -0.22
CA ASP A 107 -6.50 2.45 0.59
C ASP A 107 -5.58 1.60 1.49
N GLY A 108 -6.12 0.55 2.13
CA GLY A 108 -5.33 -0.42 2.86
C GLY A 108 -4.31 -1.16 1.98
N LEU A 109 -4.66 -1.52 0.75
CA LEU A 109 -3.71 -2.09 -0.21
C LEU A 109 -2.59 -1.10 -0.55
N PHE A 110 -2.90 0.17 -0.72
CA PHE A 110 -1.91 1.22 -0.97
C PHE A 110 -0.97 1.42 0.22
N ASP A 111 -1.45 1.29 1.46
CA ASP A 111 -0.59 1.29 2.64
C ASP A 111 0.38 0.09 2.64
N MET A 112 -0.10 -1.11 2.29
CA MET A 112 0.76 -2.28 2.18
C MET A 112 1.84 -2.11 1.10
N LEU A 113 1.50 -1.54 -0.06
CA LEU A 113 2.47 -1.22 -1.11
C LEU A 113 3.46 -0.13 -0.66
N SER A 114 2.97 0.88 0.06
CA SER A 114 3.79 1.95 0.64
C SER A 114 4.79 1.41 1.65
N TYR A 115 4.41 0.42 2.44
CA TYR A 115 5.31 -0.24 3.39
C TYR A 115 6.56 -0.85 2.73
N LEU A 116 6.44 -1.43 1.55
CA LEU A 116 7.59 -1.95 0.79
C LEU A 116 8.62 -0.85 0.51
N LEU A 117 8.14 0.33 0.14
CA LEU A 117 8.98 1.49 -0.19
C LEU A 117 9.55 2.14 1.08
N ILE A 118 8.76 2.25 2.13
CA ILE A 118 9.21 2.72 3.45
C ILE A 118 10.37 1.84 3.93
N SER A 119 10.21 0.52 3.89
CA SER A 119 11.25 -0.43 4.28
C SER A 119 12.53 -0.31 3.44
N TYR A 120 12.41 0.11 2.18
CA TYR A 120 13.55 0.40 1.34
C TYR A 120 14.24 1.71 1.77
N PHE A 121 13.48 2.81 1.96
CA PHE A 121 14.02 4.11 2.30
C PHE A 121 14.53 4.23 3.75
N GLU A 122 14.16 3.29 4.61
CA GLU A 122 14.79 3.15 5.92
C GLU A 122 16.22 2.59 5.85
N LYS A 123 16.53 1.82 4.80
CA LYS A 123 17.89 1.30 4.56
C LYS A 123 18.73 2.23 3.70
N TYR A 124 18.09 2.96 2.80
CA TYR A 124 18.74 3.83 1.82
C TYR A 124 18.06 5.19 1.86
N GLU A 125 18.75 6.18 2.39
CA GLU A 125 18.21 7.52 2.57
C GLU A 125 17.48 8.03 1.32
N PHE A 126 16.28 8.58 1.53
CA PHE A 126 15.49 9.18 0.43
C PHE A 126 16.25 10.38 -0.13
N GLY A 127 16.44 10.41 -1.44
CA GLY A 127 17.20 11.43 -2.13
C GLY A 127 18.63 11.01 -2.50
N SER A 128 19.18 9.94 -1.91
CA SER A 128 20.55 9.49 -2.14
C SER A 128 20.82 8.91 -3.53
N ARG A 129 19.75 8.50 -4.27
CA ARG A 129 19.86 7.83 -5.57
C ARG A 129 18.87 8.40 -6.59
N ASN A 130 19.36 9.02 -7.64
CA ASN A 130 18.54 9.63 -8.69
C ASN A 130 17.71 8.63 -9.50
N ASP A 131 18.23 7.43 -9.78
CA ASP A 131 17.52 6.36 -10.49
C ASP A 131 16.28 5.86 -9.70
N VAL A 132 16.42 5.77 -8.38
CA VAL A 132 15.34 5.39 -7.49
C VAL A 132 14.29 6.51 -7.38
N LEU A 133 14.73 7.77 -7.26
CA LEU A 133 13.84 8.93 -7.24
C LEU A 133 13.02 9.04 -8.53
N TYR A 134 13.65 8.78 -9.69
CA TYR A 134 12.94 8.75 -10.96
C TYR A 134 11.85 7.68 -10.95
N SER A 135 12.20 6.44 -10.59
CA SER A 135 11.25 5.33 -10.51
C SER A 135 10.12 5.61 -9.50
N PHE A 136 10.47 6.17 -8.34
CA PHE A 136 9.50 6.59 -7.33
C PHE A 136 8.53 7.66 -7.86
N SER A 137 9.01 8.60 -8.68
CA SER A 137 8.19 9.67 -9.26
C SER A 137 7.12 9.17 -10.22
N MET A 138 7.28 7.96 -10.78
CA MET A 138 6.32 7.32 -11.68
C MET A 138 5.17 6.61 -10.96
N LEU A 139 5.27 6.45 -9.64
CA LEU A 139 4.22 5.81 -8.83
C LEU A 139 2.97 6.69 -8.73
N PRO A 140 1.80 6.10 -8.46
CA PRO A 140 0.58 6.85 -8.18
C PRO A 140 0.79 7.91 -7.08
N PRO A 141 0.22 9.11 -7.23
CA PRO A 141 0.40 10.20 -6.27
C PRO A 141 0.08 9.82 -4.83
N ILE A 142 -0.97 9.05 -4.61
CA ILE A 142 -1.40 8.62 -3.27
C ILE A 142 -0.34 7.72 -2.59
N ILE A 143 0.29 6.81 -3.31
CA ILE A 143 1.37 5.96 -2.77
C ILE A 143 2.58 6.83 -2.40
N ARG A 144 2.94 7.78 -3.27
CA ARG A 144 4.03 8.73 -2.99
C ARG A 144 3.75 9.56 -1.74
N TYR A 145 2.52 10.08 -1.62
CA TYR A 145 2.09 10.82 -0.43
C TYR A 145 2.21 9.98 0.84
N LYS A 146 1.69 8.75 0.86
CA LYS A 146 1.74 7.86 2.03
C LYS A 146 3.20 7.59 2.47
N VAL A 147 4.08 7.28 1.52
CA VAL A 147 5.51 7.04 1.79
C VAL A 147 6.18 8.30 2.34
N LEU A 148 6.00 9.43 1.67
CA LEU A 148 6.66 10.69 2.04
C LEU A 148 6.14 11.25 3.36
N SER A 149 4.84 11.11 3.65
CA SER A 149 4.27 11.48 4.94
C SER A 149 4.85 10.66 6.09
N PHE A 150 5.07 9.37 5.88
CA PHE A 150 5.75 8.52 6.86
C PHE A 150 7.20 8.97 7.07
N LEU A 151 7.94 9.16 5.97
CA LEU A 151 9.35 9.56 6.02
C LEU A 151 9.52 10.96 6.65
N TYR A 152 8.61 11.89 6.37
CA TYR A 152 8.63 13.23 6.97
C TYR A 152 8.49 13.18 8.50
N LYS A 153 7.55 12.40 9.01
CA LYS A 153 7.40 12.22 10.47
C LYS A 153 8.66 11.67 11.13
N LYS A 154 9.42 10.86 10.44
CA LYS A 154 10.63 10.22 10.96
C LYS A 154 11.90 11.02 10.70
N TYR A 155 11.95 11.76 9.60
CA TYR A 155 13.10 12.53 9.12
C TYR A 155 12.65 13.93 8.70
N PRO A 156 12.20 14.78 9.64
CA PRO A 156 11.57 16.06 9.31
C PRO A 156 12.53 17.07 8.65
N ASP A 157 13.85 16.89 8.80
CA ASP A 157 14.87 17.77 8.23
C ASP A 157 15.32 17.34 6.81
N ASN A 158 14.80 16.25 6.26
CA ASN A 158 15.18 15.81 4.92
C ASN A 158 14.49 16.67 3.86
N ILE A 159 15.22 17.62 3.29
CA ILE A 159 14.72 18.57 2.28
C ILE A 159 14.12 17.84 1.06
N SER A 160 14.73 16.73 0.63
CA SER A 160 14.22 15.95 -0.50
C SER A 160 12.85 15.34 -0.21
N VAL A 161 12.61 14.93 1.04
CA VAL A 161 11.29 14.43 1.48
C VAL A 161 10.28 15.56 1.48
N ILE A 162 10.61 16.72 2.08
CA ILE A 162 9.73 17.88 2.18
C ILE A 162 9.29 18.34 0.77
N ASP A 163 10.26 18.59 -0.11
CA ASP A 163 10.01 19.04 -1.49
C ASP A 163 9.06 18.09 -2.24
N LYS A 164 9.30 16.79 -2.15
CA LYS A 164 8.48 15.81 -2.84
C LYS A 164 7.14 15.56 -2.16
N LEU A 165 7.03 15.74 -0.84
CA LEU A 165 5.76 15.60 -0.12
C LEU A 165 4.77 16.67 -0.54
N VAL A 166 5.18 17.94 -0.61
CA VAL A 166 4.30 19.03 -1.10
C VAL A 166 3.75 18.69 -2.49
N LEU A 167 4.63 18.29 -3.42
CA LEU A 167 4.22 17.91 -4.78
C LEU A 167 3.32 16.67 -4.82
N ALA A 168 3.54 15.71 -3.95
CA ALA A 168 2.71 14.50 -3.85
C ALA A 168 1.31 14.86 -3.31
N THR A 169 1.23 15.74 -2.31
CA THR A 169 -0.03 16.23 -1.73
C THR A 169 -0.88 16.96 -2.78
N VAL A 170 -0.27 17.90 -3.53
CA VAL A 170 -0.96 18.59 -4.64
C VAL A 170 -1.56 17.60 -5.63
N LYS A 171 -0.82 16.55 -5.98
CA LYS A 171 -1.25 15.58 -7.01
C LYS A 171 -2.21 14.51 -6.50
N ALA A 172 -2.14 14.18 -5.21
CA ALA A 172 -3.01 13.18 -4.60
C ALA A 172 -4.35 13.76 -4.18
N PHE A 173 -4.37 15.02 -3.79
CA PHE A 173 -5.54 15.70 -3.24
C PHE A 173 -5.79 17.02 -3.97
N SER A 174 -5.20 18.13 -3.49
CA SER A 174 -5.40 19.45 -4.08
C SER A 174 -4.26 20.42 -3.71
N VAL A 175 -4.26 21.59 -4.35
CA VAL A 175 -3.38 22.72 -3.98
C VAL A 175 -3.73 23.24 -2.60
N ASP A 176 -5.02 23.30 -2.26
CA ASP A 176 -5.51 23.82 -0.97
C ASP A 176 -4.99 22.95 0.18
N GLU A 177 -5.13 21.63 0.09
CA GLU A 177 -4.59 20.67 1.07
C GLU A 177 -3.07 20.81 1.27
N ALA A 178 -2.33 21.01 0.17
CA ALA A 178 -0.89 21.20 0.24
C ALA A 178 -0.54 22.55 0.92
N THR A 179 -1.32 23.61 0.64
CA THR A 179 -1.13 24.92 1.24
C THR A 179 -1.43 24.87 2.75
N GLU A 180 -2.52 24.26 3.16
CA GLU A 180 -2.88 24.08 4.57
C GLU A 180 -1.79 23.27 5.31
N TRP A 181 -1.24 22.22 4.67
CA TRP A 181 -0.15 21.45 5.25
C TRP A 181 1.09 22.34 5.47
N VAL A 182 1.50 23.12 4.46
CA VAL A 182 2.66 24.03 4.57
C VAL A 182 2.48 25.09 5.64
N GLU A 183 1.27 25.68 5.75
CA GLU A 183 0.97 26.69 6.76
C GLU A 183 1.01 26.11 8.19
N ARG A 184 0.50 24.91 8.37
CA ARG A 184 0.55 24.19 9.65
C ARG A 184 1.97 23.90 10.07
N GLU A 185 2.82 23.41 9.16
CA GLU A 185 4.22 23.07 9.46
C GLU A 185 5.09 24.30 9.72
N LYS A 186 4.76 25.49 9.14
CA LYS A 186 5.45 26.75 9.46
C LYS A 186 5.20 27.24 10.88
N ASN A 187 4.09 26.84 11.49
CA ASN A 187 3.65 27.29 12.80
C ASN A 187 3.95 26.27 13.91
N ALA A 188 4.53 25.12 13.59
CA ALA A 188 4.90 24.04 14.50
C ALA A 188 6.36 24.16 14.95
#